data_98d7394b3549c24bd05793ceb985e723
#
_entry.id   98d7394b3549c24bd05793ceb985e723
#
_cell.length_a   1.000
_cell.length_b   1.000
_cell.length_c   1.000
_cell.angle_alpha   90.00
_cell.angle_beta   90.00
_cell.angle_gamma   90.00
#
_symmetry.space_group_name_H-M   'P 1'
#
loop_
_entity.id
_entity.type
_entity.pdbx_description
1 polymer ?
#
loop_
_entity_poly.entity_id
_entity_poly.type
_entity_poly.pdbx_seq_one_letter_code
_entity_poly.pdbx_strand_id
1 'polypeptide(L)'
;MVDVEEKMVCKSMMARGKNLLVRSAVLTMLALLLTACANVAPVQITQWQPRVLNLLTDIGTDSPPPAPREFRAAWVSTVANIDWPSRKDLSPQQQRAEIIAIVNRAKELNLNALILQVRPSADAIYPSAIEPWSEFLTGEQGRAPSPFYDPLAFWIDEAHERGIELHAWFNPYRARHSAAKSPLARNHVGTASPAIVKSYGGFLWMDPGEAAAAKKTLDVILDVVRRYDIDGVHIDDYFYPYPAALNAANSPSIANTPSGLNTITPLIEQDFPDDPSWQAYVKSGGKLIRADWRRQNVNELIERVYAGIHREKQWVKFGISPFGLGRPDRRPSGIAGFSQYDKLYADVELWLRKGWLDYLAPQLYWPIDQRPQAFGMLLDYWLRENTQSRHLWAGLYTSRIDGTAKSWLPQEIVSQIKLIRERALNNATARGEIHFSMIALMENRKRIGDEFKAKVYSVPALVPATPWLDRTAPATPQVVLERGHNIRLKIVPGAGKAAALFAIWARYGPAESSQWQFSTLASTPKSATAEVDLRAATDAGVLTAVVVSAVDRVGNESPRILWQAPKLPPAN
;
A
#
# COMPACT_ATOMS: atom_id res chain seq x y z
N MET A 1 -26.11 -56.84 -55.60
CA MET A 1 -24.81 -56.18 -55.41
C MET A 1 -24.58 -55.04 -56.39
N VAL A 2 -25.54 -54.66 -57.20
CA VAL A 2 -25.44 -53.51 -58.16
C VAL A 2 -26.09 -52.23 -57.60
N ASP A 3 -26.94 -52.37 -56.59
CA ASP A 3 -27.76 -51.22 -56.05
C ASP A 3 -27.10 -50.41 -54.90
N VAL A 4 -25.91 -50.81 -54.44
CA VAL A 4 -25.18 -50.11 -53.36
C VAL A 4 -24.09 -49.20 -53.92
N GLU A 5 -23.51 -49.49 -55.09
CA GLU A 5 -22.46 -48.64 -55.69
C GLU A 5 -23.02 -47.37 -56.35
N GLU A 6 -24.21 -47.42 -56.98
CA GLU A 6 -24.85 -46.23 -57.57
C GLU A 6 -25.28 -45.18 -56.53
N LYS A 7 -25.72 -45.62 -55.36
CA LYS A 7 -26.10 -44.70 -54.29
C LYS A 7 -24.90 -44.05 -53.64
N MET A 8 -23.71 -44.64 -53.62
CA MET A 8 -22.49 -44.04 -53.09
C MET A 8 -21.87 -43.03 -54.06
N VAL A 9 -21.93 -43.29 -55.39
CA VAL A 9 -21.43 -42.32 -56.39
C VAL A 9 -22.27 -41.04 -56.41
N CYS A 10 -23.62 -41.18 -56.33
CA CYS A 10 -24.52 -40.03 -56.32
C CYS A 10 -24.37 -39.17 -55.07
N LYS A 11 -24.11 -39.76 -53.89
CA LYS A 11 -23.81 -38.99 -52.66
C LYS A 11 -22.45 -38.27 -52.71
N SER A 12 -21.45 -38.87 -53.36
CA SER A 12 -20.12 -38.28 -53.55
C SER A 12 -20.14 -37.06 -54.48
N MET A 13 -20.93 -37.13 -55.56
CA MET A 13 -21.07 -36.00 -56.49
C MET A 13 -21.88 -34.83 -55.89
N MET A 14 -22.94 -35.12 -55.14
CA MET A 14 -23.68 -34.07 -54.45
C MET A 14 -22.86 -33.37 -53.32
N ALA A 15 -22.00 -34.09 -52.65
CA ALA A 15 -21.11 -33.52 -51.63
C ALA A 15 -20.02 -32.61 -52.24
N ARG A 16 -19.50 -32.97 -53.42
CA ARG A 16 -18.54 -32.13 -54.17
C ARG A 16 -19.17 -30.86 -54.74
N GLY A 17 -20.41 -30.94 -55.25
CA GLY A 17 -21.16 -29.78 -55.74
C GLY A 17 -21.50 -28.76 -54.66
N LYS A 18 -21.89 -29.22 -53.46
CA LYS A 18 -22.16 -28.33 -52.33
C LYS A 18 -20.90 -27.60 -51.80
N ASN A 19 -19.76 -28.27 -51.83
CA ASN A 19 -18.50 -27.63 -51.40
C ASN A 19 -17.98 -26.61 -52.44
N LEU A 20 -18.28 -26.77 -53.72
CA LEU A 20 -17.90 -25.80 -54.76
C LEU A 20 -18.77 -24.56 -54.70
N LEU A 21 -20.09 -24.72 -54.50
CA LEU A 21 -21.03 -23.60 -54.33
C LEU A 21 -20.77 -22.78 -53.04
N VAL A 22 -20.44 -23.45 -51.94
CA VAL A 22 -20.09 -22.75 -50.68
C VAL A 22 -18.75 -21.99 -50.81
N ARG A 23 -17.76 -22.58 -51.51
CA ARG A 23 -16.48 -21.89 -51.76
C ARG A 23 -16.64 -20.69 -52.69
N SER A 24 -17.50 -20.78 -53.71
CA SER A 24 -17.81 -19.67 -54.60
C SER A 24 -18.56 -18.55 -53.87
N ALA A 25 -19.55 -18.88 -53.01
CA ALA A 25 -20.30 -17.91 -52.22
C ALA A 25 -19.41 -17.18 -51.18
N VAL A 26 -18.46 -17.92 -50.55
CA VAL A 26 -17.52 -17.33 -49.59
C VAL A 26 -16.53 -16.39 -50.26
N LEU A 27 -16.02 -16.78 -51.46
CA LEU A 27 -15.13 -15.93 -52.25
C LEU A 27 -15.84 -14.67 -52.77
N THR A 28 -17.11 -14.78 -53.19
CA THR A 28 -17.91 -13.62 -53.64
C THR A 28 -18.26 -12.71 -52.49
N MET A 29 -18.55 -13.25 -51.31
CA MET A 29 -18.80 -12.45 -50.09
C MET A 29 -17.51 -11.76 -49.59
N LEU A 30 -16.35 -12.41 -49.67
CA LEU A 30 -15.06 -11.79 -49.35
C LEU A 30 -14.68 -10.69 -50.34
N ALA A 31 -14.96 -10.89 -51.65
CA ALA A 31 -14.76 -9.87 -52.67
C ALA A 31 -15.69 -8.67 -52.50
N LEU A 32 -16.96 -8.89 -52.10
CA LEU A 32 -17.91 -7.82 -51.80
C LEU A 32 -17.55 -7.06 -50.51
N LEU A 33 -17.00 -7.73 -49.51
CA LEU A 33 -16.46 -7.08 -48.31
C LEU A 33 -15.23 -6.23 -48.61
N LEU A 34 -14.33 -6.68 -49.48
CA LEU A 34 -13.16 -5.94 -49.89
C LEU A 34 -13.49 -4.72 -50.79
N THR A 35 -14.54 -4.80 -51.62
CA THR A 35 -15.04 -3.66 -52.43
C THR A 35 -15.87 -2.69 -51.59
N ALA A 36 -16.55 -3.13 -50.53
CA ALA A 36 -17.25 -2.24 -49.62
C ALA A 36 -16.26 -1.40 -48.78
N CYS A 37 -15.09 -1.93 -48.46
CA CYS A 37 -14.04 -1.17 -47.78
C CYS A 37 -13.31 -0.19 -48.74
N ALA A 38 -13.40 -0.35 -50.05
CA ALA A 38 -12.74 0.55 -51.00
C ALA A 38 -13.56 1.83 -51.34
N ASN A 39 -14.86 1.85 -50.98
CA ASN A 39 -15.75 2.99 -51.26
C ASN A 39 -16.17 3.78 -50.02
N VAL A 40 -15.51 3.58 -48.88
CA VAL A 40 -15.57 4.55 -47.80
C VAL A 40 -14.70 5.72 -48.23
N ALA A 41 -15.32 6.82 -48.68
CA ALA A 41 -14.62 8.08 -48.86
C ALA A 41 -13.76 8.29 -47.60
N PRO A 42 -12.48 8.63 -47.73
CA PRO A 42 -11.67 8.92 -46.55
C PRO A 42 -12.39 10.05 -45.84
N VAL A 43 -12.92 9.73 -44.67
CA VAL A 43 -13.22 10.78 -43.69
C VAL A 43 -11.89 11.53 -43.62
N GLN A 44 -11.89 12.77 -44.09
CA GLN A 44 -10.78 13.68 -43.85
C GLN A 44 -10.70 13.82 -42.32
N ILE A 45 -10.01 12.85 -41.71
CA ILE A 45 -9.38 13.08 -40.44
C ILE A 45 -8.44 14.22 -40.79
N THR A 46 -8.83 15.46 -40.52
CA THR A 46 -7.94 16.58 -40.45
C THR A 46 -6.72 16.03 -39.76
N GLN A 47 -5.63 15.90 -40.50
CA GLN A 47 -4.41 15.29 -40.01
C GLN A 47 -4.00 16.07 -38.78
N TRP A 48 -4.37 15.53 -37.62
CA TRP A 48 -3.82 15.88 -36.36
C TRP A 48 -2.34 15.44 -36.45
N GLN A 49 -1.50 16.32 -36.93
CA GLN A 49 -0.07 16.14 -36.74
C GLN A 49 0.17 16.37 -35.27
N PRO A 50 0.49 15.32 -34.49
CA PRO A 50 1.01 15.55 -33.16
C PRO A 50 2.24 16.44 -33.40
N ARG A 51 2.21 17.67 -32.87
CA ARG A 51 3.45 18.41 -32.74
C ARG A 51 4.34 17.57 -31.89
N VAL A 52 5.28 16.86 -32.52
CA VAL A 52 6.32 16.07 -31.84
C VAL A 52 7.02 17.05 -30.93
N LEU A 53 6.74 16.95 -29.64
CA LEU A 53 7.49 17.65 -28.63
C LEU A 53 8.90 17.08 -28.71
N ASN A 54 9.89 17.89 -29.05
CA ASN A 54 11.28 17.46 -29.14
C ASN A 54 11.68 16.74 -27.85
N LEU A 55 12.15 15.51 -27.96
CA LEU A 55 12.84 14.79 -26.89
C LEU A 55 14.06 15.63 -26.51
N LEU A 56 14.00 16.35 -25.40
CA LEU A 56 15.14 17.08 -24.87
C LEU A 56 16.04 16.06 -24.16
N THR A 57 17.15 15.73 -24.82
CA THR A 57 18.23 14.94 -24.20
C THR A 57 19.12 15.80 -23.30
N ASP A 58 19.03 17.13 -23.38
CA ASP A 58 19.73 18.07 -22.50
C ASP A 58 18.79 19.23 -22.14
N ILE A 59 18.19 19.13 -20.96
CA ILE A 59 17.41 20.22 -20.37
C ILE A 59 18.43 21.10 -19.64
N GLY A 60 18.89 22.17 -20.28
CA GLY A 60 19.80 23.16 -19.70
C GLY A 60 19.29 23.70 -18.32
N THR A 61 19.86 24.80 -17.86
CA THR A 61 19.55 25.46 -16.58
C THR A 61 18.05 25.74 -16.33
N ASP A 62 17.20 25.59 -17.35
CA ASP A 62 15.74 25.81 -17.32
C ASP A 62 14.90 24.54 -17.03
N SER A 63 15.51 23.47 -16.53
CA SER A 63 14.80 22.25 -16.19
C SER A 63 14.16 22.31 -14.80
N PRO A 64 12.96 21.67 -14.58
CA PRO A 64 12.39 21.60 -13.24
C PRO A 64 13.28 20.76 -12.31
N PRO A 65 13.26 21.07 -10.99
CA PRO A 65 13.99 20.27 -10.01
C PRO A 65 13.53 18.82 -10.03
N PRO A 66 14.31 17.89 -9.44
CA PRO A 66 13.85 16.52 -9.20
C PRO A 66 12.50 16.51 -8.46
N ALA A 67 11.64 15.54 -8.78
CA ALA A 67 10.38 15.37 -8.07
C ALA A 67 10.65 15.17 -6.57
N PRO A 68 9.91 15.83 -5.68
CA PRO A 68 9.95 15.50 -4.25
C PRO A 68 9.64 14.01 -4.05
N ARG A 69 10.43 13.29 -3.25
CA ARG A 69 10.23 11.87 -2.96
C ARG A 69 10.22 11.64 -1.46
N GLU A 70 9.06 11.22 -0.96
CA GLU A 70 8.83 10.94 0.45
C GLU A 70 7.60 10.05 0.58
N PHE A 71 7.69 8.95 1.32
CA PHE A 71 6.52 8.14 1.64
C PHE A 71 5.71 8.82 2.75
N ARG A 72 4.49 9.17 2.48
CA ARG A 72 3.58 9.85 3.41
C ARG A 72 2.33 9.03 3.55
N ALA A 73 2.26 8.23 4.60
CA ALA A 73 1.16 7.29 4.78
C ALA A 73 0.41 7.48 6.10
N ALA A 74 -0.77 6.86 6.17
CA ALA A 74 -1.49 6.66 7.42
C ALA A 74 -2.02 5.24 7.52
N TRP A 75 -2.01 4.66 8.72
CA TRP A 75 -2.72 3.43 9.03
C TRP A 75 -4.22 3.70 9.13
N VAL A 76 -5.00 2.78 8.55
CA VAL A 76 -6.46 2.70 8.71
C VAL A 76 -6.77 1.37 9.39
N SER A 77 -6.97 1.40 10.69
CA SER A 77 -7.24 0.24 11.53
C SER A 77 -8.73 -0.11 11.52
N THR A 78 -9.05 -1.37 11.25
CA THR A 78 -10.44 -1.87 11.26
C THR A 78 -10.79 -2.58 12.55
N VAL A 79 -9.81 -3.13 13.27
CA VAL A 79 -10.03 -3.78 14.56
C VAL A 79 -10.67 -2.79 15.54
N ALA A 80 -11.69 -3.27 16.25
CA ALA A 80 -12.44 -2.47 17.23
C ALA A 80 -12.99 -1.14 16.67
N ASN A 81 -13.12 -1.02 15.34
CA ASN A 81 -13.63 0.17 14.66
C ASN A 81 -12.84 1.46 15.00
N ILE A 82 -11.50 1.35 15.07
CA ILE A 82 -10.63 2.49 15.43
C ILE A 82 -10.71 3.59 14.37
N ASP A 83 -10.54 3.24 13.08
CA ASP A 83 -10.55 4.21 11.99
C ASP A 83 -11.70 3.98 11.01
N TRP A 84 -11.89 2.72 10.54
CA TRP A 84 -12.90 2.36 9.55
C TRP A 84 -13.33 0.89 9.67
N PRO A 85 -14.65 0.57 9.47
CA PRO A 85 -15.73 1.53 9.51
C PRO A 85 -15.85 2.14 10.90
N SER A 86 -16.36 3.37 11.03
CA SER A 86 -16.47 4.07 12.32
C SER A 86 -17.37 3.33 13.33
N ARG A 87 -18.27 2.50 12.83
CA ARG A 87 -19.14 1.60 13.60
C ARG A 87 -19.47 0.35 12.80
N LYS A 88 -19.70 -0.75 13.49
CA LYS A 88 -20.01 -2.06 12.89
C LYS A 88 -21.45 -2.23 12.38
N ASP A 89 -22.30 -1.24 12.55
CA ASP A 89 -23.73 -1.23 12.14
C ASP A 89 -24.00 -0.33 10.92
N LEU A 90 -22.96 0.18 10.27
CA LEU A 90 -23.10 1.03 9.09
C LEU A 90 -23.59 0.23 7.88
N SER A 91 -24.49 0.83 7.11
CA SER A 91 -24.90 0.30 5.81
C SER A 91 -23.71 0.33 4.82
N PRO A 92 -23.73 -0.52 3.77
CA PRO A 92 -22.70 -0.48 2.72
C PRO A 92 -22.55 0.88 2.05
N GLN A 93 -23.63 1.65 1.93
CA GLN A 93 -23.57 3.01 1.41
C GLN A 93 -22.81 3.96 2.35
N GLN A 94 -23.04 3.87 3.66
CA GLN A 94 -22.34 4.67 4.66
C GLN A 94 -20.85 4.27 4.73
N GLN A 95 -20.55 2.96 4.70
CA GLN A 95 -19.16 2.47 4.66
C GLN A 95 -18.39 3.03 3.46
N ARG A 96 -19.02 3.01 2.26
CA ARG A 96 -18.42 3.60 1.04
C ARG A 96 -18.21 5.12 1.17
N ALA A 97 -19.18 5.83 1.75
CA ALA A 97 -19.05 7.26 1.97
C ALA A 97 -17.87 7.61 2.89
N GLU A 98 -17.66 6.83 3.95
CA GLU A 98 -16.48 6.97 4.81
C GLU A 98 -15.17 6.68 4.07
N ILE A 99 -15.12 5.64 3.22
CA ILE A 99 -13.94 5.34 2.38
C ILE A 99 -13.59 6.55 1.52
N ILE A 100 -14.57 7.08 0.79
CA ILE A 100 -14.38 8.26 -0.07
C ILE A 100 -13.89 9.47 0.75
N ALA A 101 -14.46 9.70 1.93
CA ALA A 101 -14.05 10.79 2.82
C ALA A 101 -12.59 10.63 3.29
N ILE A 102 -12.19 9.41 3.68
CA ILE A 102 -10.82 9.12 4.13
C ILE A 102 -9.82 9.31 2.98
N VAL A 103 -10.10 8.79 1.80
CA VAL A 103 -9.20 8.90 0.64
C VAL A 103 -9.11 10.35 0.16
N ASN A 104 -10.21 11.10 0.15
CA ASN A 104 -10.21 12.54 -0.14
C ASN A 104 -9.37 13.32 0.87
N ARG A 105 -9.50 13.01 2.17
CA ARG A 105 -8.70 13.66 3.21
C ARG A 105 -7.22 13.34 3.07
N ALA A 106 -6.87 12.10 2.75
CA ALA A 106 -5.48 11.71 2.46
C ALA A 106 -4.91 12.52 1.28
N LYS A 107 -5.66 12.62 0.18
CA LYS A 107 -5.25 13.43 -0.99
C LYS A 107 -5.11 14.91 -0.64
N GLU A 108 -6.06 15.48 0.09
CA GLU A 108 -6.01 16.88 0.55
C GLU A 108 -4.75 17.17 1.37
N LEU A 109 -4.31 16.23 2.20
CA LEU A 109 -3.11 16.35 3.03
C LEU A 109 -1.82 15.97 2.30
N ASN A 110 -1.86 15.71 0.99
CA ASN A 110 -0.71 15.22 0.21
C ASN A 110 -0.08 13.93 0.75
N LEU A 111 -0.90 13.05 1.37
CA LEU A 111 -0.51 11.66 1.61
C LEU A 111 -0.53 10.91 0.28
N ASN A 112 0.38 9.95 0.12
CA ASN A 112 0.53 9.16 -1.10
C ASN A 112 0.37 7.64 -0.88
N ALA A 113 0.07 7.21 0.34
CA ALA A 113 -0.28 5.83 0.65
C ALA A 113 -1.25 5.72 1.84
N LEU A 114 -2.05 4.67 1.84
CA LEU A 114 -2.86 4.22 2.98
C LEU A 114 -2.54 2.76 3.29
N ILE A 115 -2.45 2.43 4.59
CA ILE A 115 -2.18 1.07 5.07
C ILE A 115 -3.45 0.58 5.76
N LEU A 116 -4.27 -0.17 5.01
CA LEU A 116 -5.59 -0.63 5.44
C LEU A 116 -5.53 -2.00 6.10
N GLN A 117 -6.02 -2.11 7.34
CA GLN A 117 -6.12 -3.39 8.02
C GLN A 117 -7.23 -4.26 7.40
N VAL A 118 -6.83 -5.25 6.59
CA VAL A 118 -7.77 -6.14 5.87
C VAL A 118 -8.04 -7.43 6.61
N ARG A 119 -7.15 -7.81 7.55
CA ARG A 119 -7.22 -9.02 8.36
C ARG A 119 -6.97 -8.70 9.84
N PRO A 120 -7.99 -8.28 10.61
CA PRO A 120 -7.80 -7.89 12.01
C PRO A 120 -7.65 -9.08 12.99
N SER A 121 -8.34 -10.22 12.77
CA SER A 121 -8.43 -11.30 13.77
C SER A 121 -8.74 -12.65 13.13
N ALA A 122 -7.91 -13.12 12.19
CA ALA A 122 -8.16 -14.31 11.36
C ALA A 122 -9.57 -14.27 10.71
N ASP A 123 -9.98 -13.11 10.32
CA ASP A 123 -11.19 -12.75 9.61
C ASP A 123 -10.88 -11.66 8.57
N ALA A 124 -11.80 -11.38 7.66
CA ALA A 124 -11.53 -10.53 6.50
C ALA A 124 -12.58 -9.42 6.37
N ILE A 125 -12.16 -8.26 5.85
CA ILE A 125 -13.08 -7.20 5.41
C ILE A 125 -13.37 -7.27 3.89
N TYR A 126 -13.06 -8.39 3.26
CA TYR A 126 -13.23 -8.66 1.83
C TYR A 126 -13.78 -10.08 1.62
N PRO A 127 -14.35 -10.41 0.44
CA PRO A 127 -14.81 -11.77 0.17
C PRO A 127 -13.63 -12.75 0.20
N SER A 128 -13.57 -13.62 1.22
CA SER A 128 -12.54 -14.64 1.38
C SER A 128 -13.16 -16.03 1.39
N ALA A 129 -12.55 -16.97 0.63
CA ALA A 129 -12.87 -18.40 0.72
C ALA A 129 -12.16 -19.09 1.89
N ILE A 130 -11.18 -18.42 2.54
CA ILE A 130 -10.30 -18.99 3.56
C ILE A 130 -10.74 -18.60 4.98
N GLU A 131 -11.19 -17.36 5.16
CA GLU A 131 -11.56 -16.79 6.45
C GLU A 131 -12.95 -16.14 6.42
N PRO A 132 -13.68 -16.06 7.55
CA PRO A 132 -14.98 -15.42 7.60
C PRO A 132 -14.89 -13.90 7.46
N TRP A 133 -16.02 -13.26 7.15
CA TRP A 133 -16.18 -11.83 7.29
C TRP A 133 -15.95 -11.37 8.73
N SER A 134 -15.28 -10.24 8.89
CA SER A 134 -15.03 -9.65 10.21
C SER A 134 -16.29 -9.07 10.83
N GLU A 135 -16.49 -9.30 12.15
CA GLU A 135 -17.58 -8.66 12.89
C GLU A 135 -17.44 -7.13 12.95
N PHE A 136 -16.22 -6.60 12.84
CA PHE A 136 -16.01 -5.16 12.86
C PHE A 136 -16.55 -4.47 11.60
N LEU A 137 -16.82 -5.23 10.53
CA LEU A 137 -17.43 -4.70 9.31
C LEU A 137 -18.97 -4.65 9.38
N THR A 138 -19.60 -5.70 9.92
CA THR A 138 -21.07 -5.89 9.83
C THR A 138 -21.76 -6.18 11.15
N GLY A 139 -21.01 -6.19 12.27
CA GLY A 139 -21.51 -6.50 13.60
C GLY A 139 -21.60 -7.99 13.93
N GLU A 140 -21.43 -8.88 12.94
CA GLU A 140 -21.49 -10.33 13.12
C GLU A 140 -20.43 -11.02 12.26
N GLN A 141 -19.59 -11.87 12.87
CA GLN A 141 -18.58 -12.60 12.14
C GLN A 141 -19.21 -13.61 11.18
N GLY A 142 -18.73 -13.61 9.93
CA GLY A 142 -19.25 -14.47 8.86
C GLY A 142 -20.37 -13.82 8.03
N ARG A 143 -20.93 -12.70 8.46
CA ARG A 143 -21.96 -11.97 7.72
C ARG A 143 -21.34 -10.99 6.72
N ALA A 144 -21.66 -11.18 5.43
CA ALA A 144 -21.28 -10.25 4.38
C ALA A 144 -22.05 -8.92 4.46
N PRO A 145 -21.53 -7.82 3.91
CA PRO A 145 -22.30 -6.60 3.69
C PRO A 145 -23.56 -6.83 2.87
N SER A 146 -24.68 -6.19 3.22
CA SER A 146 -25.94 -6.28 2.49
C SER A 146 -26.56 -4.89 2.27
N PRO A 147 -26.79 -4.45 1.02
CA PRO A 147 -26.43 -5.13 -0.23
C PRO A 147 -24.93 -5.42 -0.36
N PHE A 148 -24.61 -6.53 -1.05
CA PHE A 148 -23.24 -6.98 -1.19
C PHE A 148 -22.36 -5.97 -1.95
N TYR A 149 -21.15 -5.77 -1.48
CA TYR A 149 -20.03 -5.16 -2.21
C TYR A 149 -18.70 -5.73 -1.69
N ASP A 150 -17.64 -5.56 -2.44
CA ASP A 150 -16.27 -5.89 -2.01
C ASP A 150 -15.59 -4.63 -1.46
N PRO A 151 -15.45 -4.50 -0.13
CA PRO A 151 -14.82 -3.33 0.46
C PRO A 151 -13.37 -3.11 0.02
N LEU A 152 -12.56 -4.18 -0.09
CA LEU A 152 -11.15 -4.05 -0.46
C LEU A 152 -10.98 -3.58 -1.90
N ALA A 153 -11.76 -4.13 -2.83
CA ALA A 153 -11.77 -3.66 -4.22
C ALA A 153 -12.17 -2.18 -4.30
N PHE A 154 -13.19 -1.77 -3.55
CA PHE A 154 -13.62 -0.37 -3.51
C PHE A 154 -12.56 0.57 -2.93
N TRP A 155 -11.86 0.17 -1.84
CA TRP A 155 -10.75 0.92 -1.28
C TRP A 155 -9.61 1.13 -2.29
N ILE A 156 -9.24 0.07 -3.04
CA ILE A 156 -8.19 0.10 -4.04
C ILE A 156 -8.57 1.08 -5.18
N ASP A 157 -9.79 0.94 -5.71
CA ASP A 157 -10.29 1.80 -6.79
C ASP A 157 -10.23 3.28 -6.39
N GLU A 158 -10.80 3.62 -5.23
CA GLU A 158 -10.85 5.01 -4.74
C GLU A 158 -9.45 5.59 -4.45
N ALA A 159 -8.53 4.77 -3.91
CA ALA A 159 -7.15 5.18 -3.65
C ALA A 159 -6.39 5.42 -4.97
N HIS A 160 -6.45 4.48 -5.91
CA HIS A 160 -5.75 4.57 -7.19
C HIS A 160 -6.27 5.71 -8.06
N GLU A 161 -7.58 5.98 -8.07
CA GLU A 161 -8.14 7.14 -8.77
C GLU A 161 -7.56 8.48 -8.30
N ARG A 162 -7.04 8.53 -7.07
CA ARG A 162 -6.40 9.74 -6.51
C ARG A 162 -4.87 9.66 -6.49
N GLY A 163 -4.30 8.59 -7.05
CA GLY A 163 -2.86 8.37 -7.08
C GLY A 163 -2.26 8.07 -5.70
N ILE A 164 -2.99 7.35 -4.86
CA ILE A 164 -2.60 6.91 -3.53
C ILE A 164 -2.37 5.40 -3.56
N GLU A 165 -1.22 4.92 -3.08
CA GLU A 165 -0.95 3.49 -2.93
C GLU A 165 -1.84 2.91 -1.81
N LEU A 166 -2.33 1.67 -2.00
CA LEU A 166 -3.02 0.91 -0.96
C LEU A 166 -2.21 -0.32 -0.55
N HIS A 167 -1.77 -0.33 0.72
CA HIS A 167 -1.09 -1.46 1.33
C HIS A 167 -2.07 -2.24 2.20
N ALA A 168 -2.21 -3.54 1.96
CA ALA A 168 -3.06 -4.41 2.76
C ALA A 168 -2.34 -4.86 4.04
N TRP A 169 -2.89 -4.50 5.20
CA TRP A 169 -2.34 -4.84 6.51
C TRP A 169 -3.00 -6.07 7.10
N PHE A 170 -2.19 -7.03 7.49
CA PHE A 170 -2.58 -8.30 8.10
C PHE A 170 -2.01 -8.40 9.51
N ASN A 171 -2.84 -8.72 10.50
CA ASN A 171 -2.35 -9.25 11.74
C ASN A 171 -2.02 -10.75 11.54
N PRO A 172 -0.77 -11.20 11.78
CA PRO A 172 -0.38 -12.55 11.35
C PRO A 172 -0.98 -13.68 12.19
N TYR A 173 -1.16 -13.49 13.51
CA TYR A 173 -1.49 -14.61 14.40
C TYR A 173 -2.69 -14.38 15.32
N ARG A 174 -3.14 -13.14 15.51
CA ARG A 174 -4.32 -12.89 16.35
C ARG A 174 -5.56 -13.53 15.73
N ALA A 175 -6.18 -14.50 16.44
CA ALA A 175 -7.37 -15.18 15.99
C ALA A 175 -8.65 -14.47 16.47
N ARG A 176 -8.64 -13.81 17.65
CA ARG A 176 -9.77 -13.03 18.14
C ARG A 176 -9.31 -11.88 19.03
N HIS A 177 -9.81 -10.70 18.77
CA HIS A 177 -9.60 -9.53 19.63
C HIS A 177 -10.55 -9.55 20.83
N SER A 178 -10.13 -9.04 21.99
CA SER A 178 -10.94 -8.97 23.21
C SER A 178 -12.21 -8.12 23.06
N ALA A 179 -12.23 -7.15 22.15
CA ALA A 179 -13.41 -6.33 21.84
C ALA A 179 -14.45 -7.07 20.98
N ALA A 180 -14.12 -8.22 20.39
CA ALA A 180 -15.03 -9.02 19.59
C ALA A 180 -16.12 -9.65 20.48
N LYS A 181 -17.39 -9.57 20.04
CA LYS A 181 -18.54 -10.01 20.83
C LYS A 181 -19.41 -11.06 20.13
N SER A 182 -19.40 -11.13 18.79
CA SER A 182 -20.21 -12.11 18.07
C SER A 182 -19.69 -13.55 18.29
N PRO A 183 -20.52 -14.58 18.14
CA PRO A 183 -20.04 -15.97 18.08
C PRO A 183 -19.01 -16.16 16.94
N LEU A 184 -18.10 -17.12 17.10
CA LEU A 184 -17.18 -17.50 16.02
C LEU A 184 -17.95 -18.15 14.87
N ALA A 185 -17.67 -17.74 13.64
CA ALA A 185 -18.21 -18.38 12.44
C ALA A 185 -17.67 -19.82 12.30
N ARG A 186 -18.40 -20.69 11.56
CA ARG A 186 -18.02 -22.09 11.36
C ARG A 186 -16.65 -22.27 10.70
N ASN A 187 -16.32 -21.40 9.74
CA ASN A 187 -15.05 -21.41 9.01
C ASN A 187 -13.94 -20.58 9.68
N HIS A 188 -14.20 -19.98 10.84
CA HIS A 188 -13.16 -19.30 11.61
C HIS A 188 -12.16 -20.31 12.17
N VAL A 189 -10.86 -19.96 12.22
CA VAL A 189 -9.80 -20.87 12.69
C VAL A 189 -10.05 -21.43 14.08
N GLY A 190 -10.61 -20.63 15.00
CA GLY A 190 -10.97 -21.08 16.35
C GLY A 190 -12.07 -22.16 16.40
N THR A 191 -12.88 -22.26 15.35
CA THR A 191 -13.92 -23.29 15.19
C THR A 191 -13.43 -24.45 14.32
N ALA A 192 -12.85 -24.12 13.15
CA ALA A 192 -12.45 -25.10 12.13
C ALA A 192 -11.15 -25.85 12.47
N SER A 193 -10.25 -25.25 13.24
CA SER A 193 -8.94 -25.80 13.59
C SER A 193 -8.53 -25.40 15.02
N PRO A 194 -9.33 -25.73 16.05
CA PRO A 194 -9.11 -25.24 17.41
C PRO A 194 -7.78 -25.70 18.03
N ALA A 195 -7.19 -26.80 17.54
CA ALA A 195 -5.93 -27.34 18.04
C ALA A 195 -4.76 -26.34 17.91
N ILE A 196 -4.75 -25.52 16.85
CA ILE A 196 -3.70 -24.52 16.62
C ILE A 196 -4.00 -23.17 17.25
N VAL A 197 -5.09 -23.03 18.01
CA VAL A 197 -5.51 -21.78 18.65
C VAL A 197 -5.38 -21.88 20.16
N LYS A 198 -4.81 -20.85 20.76
CA LYS A 198 -4.59 -20.74 22.20
C LYS A 198 -5.37 -19.55 22.77
N SER A 199 -5.90 -19.69 23.99
CA SER A 199 -6.45 -18.56 24.76
C SER A 199 -5.32 -17.91 25.56
N TYR A 200 -5.13 -16.60 25.43
CA TYR A 200 -4.07 -15.87 26.13
C TYR A 200 -4.45 -14.40 26.31
N GLY A 201 -4.36 -13.90 27.53
CA GLY A 201 -4.59 -12.48 27.85
C GLY A 201 -5.95 -11.91 27.39
N GLY A 202 -7.01 -12.74 27.35
CA GLY A 202 -8.33 -12.32 26.87
C GLY A 202 -8.50 -12.34 25.34
N PHE A 203 -7.49 -12.82 24.60
CA PHE A 203 -7.51 -13.00 23.14
C PHE A 203 -7.54 -14.48 22.76
N LEU A 204 -7.88 -14.78 21.50
CA LEU A 204 -7.50 -16.02 20.87
C LEU A 204 -6.32 -15.76 19.94
N TRP A 205 -5.35 -16.67 19.95
CA TRP A 205 -4.10 -16.55 19.22
C TRP A 205 -3.77 -17.83 18.47
N MET A 206 -3.43 -17.75 17.20
CA MET A 206 -2.86 -18.91 16.51
C MET A 206 -1.44 -19.13 17.03
N ASP A 207 -1.09 -20.38 17.35
CA ASP A 207 0.23 -20.73 17.85
C ASP A 207 1.28 -20.62 16.74
N PRO A 208 2.25 -19.69 16.83
CA PRO A 208 3.30 -19.55 15.79
C PRO A 208 4.19 -20.80 15.68
N GLY A 209 4.22 -21.66 16.71
CA GLY A 209 4.91 -22.95 16.69
C GLY A 209 4.22 -24.04 15.86
N GLU A 210 3.00 -23.78 15.43
CA GLU A 210 2.24 -24.71 14.59
C GLU A 210 2.41 -24.36 13.10
N ALA A 211 2.99 -25.26 12.31
CA ALA A 211 3.21 -25.05 10.87
C ALA A 211 1.91 -24.74 10.12
N ALA A 212 0.77 -25.27 10.59
CA ALA A 212 -0.55 -25.01 10.02
C ALA A 212 -1.00 -23.56 10.24
N ALA A 213 -0.63 -22.92 11.36
CA ALA A 213 -0.92 -21.51 11.64
C ALA A 213 -0.15 -20.58 10.70
N ALA A 214 1.16 -20.82 10.55
CA ALA A 214 2.00 -20.07 9.62
C ALA A 214 1.55 -20.26 8.16
N LYS A 215 1.19 -21.51 7.78
CA LYS A 215 0.67 -21.79 6.43
C LYS A 215 -0.64 -21.03 6.17
N LYS A 216 -1.59 -21.05 7.12
CA LYS A 216 -2.87 -20.34 6.97
C LYS A 216 -2.66 -18.84 6.76
N THR A 217 -1.79 -18.21 7.54
CA THR A 217 -1.44 -16.78 7.38
C THR A 217 -0.83 -16.50 6.02
N LEU A 218 0.12 -17.33 5.56
CA LEU A 218 0.72 -17.21 4.24
C LEU A 218 -0.33 -17.36 3.13
N ASP A 219 -1.19 -18.37 3.20
CA ASP A 219 -2.24 -18.62 2.19
C ASP A 219 -3.19 -17.43 2.05
N VAL A 220 -3.60 -16.81 3.18
CA VAL A 220 -4.47 -15.63 3.19
C VAL A 220 -3.79 -14.42 2.57
N ILE A 221 -2.53 -14.17 2.91
CA ILE A 221 -1.76 -13.06 2.32
C ILE A 221 -1.63 -13.25 0.81
N LEU A 222 -1.24 -14.44 0.37
CA LEU A 222 -1.05 -14.73 -1.06
C LEU A 222 -2.38 -14.74 -1.84
N ASP A 223 -3.51 -15.11 -1.22
CA ASP A 223 -4.84 -14.97 -1.83
C ASP A 223 -5.14 -13.50 -2.17
N VAL A 224 -4.89 -12.58 -1.25
CA VAL A 224 -5.08 -11.15 -1.47
C VAL A 224 -4.12 -10.63 -2.54
N VAL A 225 -2.84 -10.99 -2.48
CA VAL A 225 -1.83 -10.59 -3.48
C VAL A 225 -2.25 -11.02 -4.89
N ARG A 226 -2.75 -12.24 -5.07
CA ARG A 226 -3.19 -12.74 -6.39
C ARG A 226 -4.41 -12.00 -6.91
N ARG A 227 -5.41 -11.81 -6.07
CA ARG A 227 -6.76 -11.37 -6.47
C ARG A 227 -6.91 -9.87 -6.57
N TYR A 228 -6.16 -9.10 -5.79
CA TYR A 228 -6.33 -7.66 -5.67
C TYR A 228 -5.13 -6.89 -6.20
N ASP A 229 -5.39 -5.71 -6.70
CA ASP A 229 -4.38 -4.81 -7.26
C ASP A 229 -3.75 -3.91 -6.18
N ILE A 230 -3.30 -4.53 -5.07
CA ILE A 230 -2.63 -3.83 -3.98
C ILE A 230 -1.19 -3.43 -4.33
N ASP A 231 -0.68 -2.36 -3.70
CA ASP A 231 0.69 -1.86 -3.88
C ASP A 231 1.66 -2.42 -2.85
N GLY A 232 1.13 -2.88 -1.72
CA GLY A 232 1.94 -3.48 -0.66
C GLY A 232 1.17 -4.42 0.24
N VAL A 233 1.92 -5.29 0.92
CA VAL A 233 1.49 -6.08 2.07
C VAL A 233 2.17 -5.50 3.30
N HIS A 234 1.44 -5.39 4.40
CA HIS A 234 1.94 -4.89 5.68
C HIS A 234 1.59 -5.84 6.82
N ILE A 235 2.55 -6.09 7.71
CA ILE A 235 2.34 -6.85 8.95
C ILE A 235 2.71 -5.95 10.14
N ASP A 236 1.90 -6.03 11.21
CA ASP A 236 2.17 -5.37 12.48
C ASP A 236 3.13 -6.18 13.39
N ASP A 237 3.23 -5.81 14.66
CA ASP A 237 4.15 -6.39 15.64
C ASP A 237 3.54 -7.55 16.46
N TYR A 238 2.35 -8.05 16.11
CA TYR A 238 1.66 -9.11 16.84
C TYR A 238 2.09 -10.51 16.37
N PHE A 239 3.37 -10.88 16.60
CA PHE A 239 3.89 -12.22 16.33
C PHE A 239 3.47 -13.20 17.43
N TYR A 240 4.25 -13.34 18.51
CA TYR A 240 3.69 -13.83 19.79
C TYR A 240 2.95 -12.68 20.46
N PRO A 241 1.95 -12.98 21.33
CA PRO A 241 1.20 -11.93 22.01
C PRO A 241 2.05 -11.14 23.00
N TYR A 242 1.70 -9.89 23.23
CA TYR A 242 2.26 -9.14 24.35
C TYR A 242 2.03 -9.86 25.68
N PRO A 243 3.00 -9.84 26.62
CA PRO A 243 2.86 -10.52 27.89
C PRO A 243 1.59 -10.14 28.65
N ALA A 244 0.88 -11.13 29.15
CA ALA A 244 -0.27 -10.96 30.03
C ALA A 244 0.11 -11.27 31.47
N ALA A 245 -0.49 -10.58 32.44
CA ALA A 245 -0.32 -10.89 33.85
C ALA A 245 -1.10 -12.14 34.26
N LEU A 246 -0.54 -13.01 35.10
CA LEU A 246 -1.16 -14.23 35.60
C LEU A 246 -2.51 -13.98 36.31
N ASN A 247 -2.74 -12.80 36.89
CA ASN A 247 -3.92 -12.47 37.68
C ASN A 247 -4.80 -11.39 37.01
N ALA A 248 -4.71 -11.20 35.72
CA ALA A 248 -5.37 -10.10 34.98
C ALA A 248 -6.83 -10.38 34.61
N ALA A 249 -7.61 -11.07 35.45
CA ALA A 249 -9.05 -11.25 35.21
C ALA A 249 -9.82 -9.91 35.10
N ASN A 250 -9.21 -8.77 35.56
CA ASN A 250 -9.82 -7.43 35.59
C ASN A 250 -8.85 -6.29 35.18
N SER A 251 -7.67 -6.56 34.63
CA SER A 251 -6.76 -5.49 34.19
C SER A 251 -6.89 -5.29 32.69
N PRO A 252 -7.01 -4.01 32.21
CA PRO A 252 -7.00 -3.76 30.77
C PRO A 252 -5.69 -4.26 30.18
N SER A 253 -5.81 -5.00 29.06
CA SER A 253 -4.68 -5.55 28.32
C SER A 253 -3.65 -4.44 28.01
N ILE A 254 -2.39 -4.70 28.34
CA ILE A 254 -1.24 -3.83 28.03
C ILE A 254 -1.13 -3.55 26.51
N ALA A 255 -1.76 -4.37 25.68
CA ALA A 255 -1.77 -4.27 24.23
C ALA A 255 -2.36 -2.95 23.67
N ASN A 256 -3.07 -2.16 24.47
CA ASN A 256 -3.67 -0.89 24.05
C ASN A 256 -2.96 0.36 24.62
N THR A 257 -1.84 0.20 25.31
CA THR A 257 -1.05 1.34 25.81
C THR A 257 0.29 1.39 25.06
N PRO A 258 0.43 2.31 24.09
CA PRO A 258 1.70 2.59 23.42
C PRO A 258 2.73 3.26 24.34
N SER A 259 2.34 3.68 25.53
CA SER A 259 3.24 4.29 26.51
C SER A 259 3.90 3.19 27.34
N GLY A 260 5.23 3.09 27.20
CA GLY A 260 6.08 2.19 27.96
C GLY A 260 5.71 2.15 29.44
N LEU A 261 5.42 0.96 29.91
CA LEU A 261 5.07 0.69 31.29
C LEU A 261 6.20 1.06 32.23
N ASN A 262 6.02 2.15 32.96
CA ASN A 262 6.64 2.36 34.27
C ASN A 262 5.72 1.77 35.36
N THR A 263 5.50 0.46 35.37
CA THR A 263 4.90 -0.20 36.53
C THR A 263 6.00 -0.88 37.35
N ILE A 264 6.19 -0.38 38.56
CA ILE A 264 7.25 -0.76 39.50
C ILE A 264 6.98 -2.14 40.15
N THR A 265 5.85 -2.80 39.89
CA THR A 265 5.55 -4.12 40.43
C THR A 265 5.92 -5.19 39.39
N PRO A 266 6.79 -6.15 39.71
CA PRO A 266 7.03 -7.28 38.83
C PRO A 266 5.74 -8.09 38.71
N LEU A 267 5.02 -7.89 37.62
CA LEU A 267 3.90 -8.74 37.25
C LEU A 267 4.49 -10.12 36.90
N ILE A 268 4.00 -11.18 37.54
CA ILE A 268 4.30 -12.53 37.09
C ILE A 268 3.63 -12.68 35.73
N GLU A 269 4.45 -12.71 34.68
CA GLU A 269 3.98 -12.87 33.30
C GLU A 269 3.48 -14.30 33.08
N GLN A 270 2.34 -14.43 32.44
CA GLN A 270 1.86 -15.72 31.94
C GLN A 270 2.71 -16.09 30.71
N ASP A 271 3.31 -17.30 30.68
CA ASP A 271 3.95 -17.78 29.45
C ASP A 271 2.88 -18.15 28.41
N PHE A 272 3.25 -18.02 27.12
CA PHE A 272 2.35 -18.42 26.04
C PHE A 272 2.17 -19.95 26.05
N PRO A 273 0.95 -20.49 25.94
CA PRO A 273 0.68 -21.92 26.14
C PRO A 273 0.95 -22.77 24.87
N ASP A 274 2.19 -22.71 24.39
CA ASP A 274 2.69 -23.47 23.23
C ASP A 274 3.43 -24.76 23.61
N ASP A 275 3.21 -25.30 24.83
CA ASP A 275 3.84 -26.56 25.26
C ASP A 275 3.64 -27.72 24.28
N PRO A 276 2.45 -27.96 23.72
CA PRO A 276 2.27 -29.05 22.76
C PRO A 276 3.15 -28.94 21.52
N SER A 277 3.22 -27.77 20.90
CA SER A 277 4.06 -27.55 19.71
C SER A 277 5.55 -27.54 20.03
N TRP A 278 5.94 -27.01 21.21
CA TRP A 278 7.31 -27.12 21.72
C TRP A 278 7.73 -28.56 21.93
N GLN A 279 6.91 -29.39 22.62
CA GLN A 279 7.22 -30.81 22.83
C GLN A 279 7.30 -31.59 21.51
N ALA A 280 6.46 -31.27 20.54
CA ALA A 280 6.55 -31.85 19.20
C ALA A 280 7.89 -31.51 18.52
N TYR A 281 8.34 -30.25 18.62
CA TYR A 281 9.66 -29.83 18.13
C TYR A 281 10.80 -30.61 18.80
N VAL A 282 10.82 -30.71 20.14
CA VAL A 282 11.85 -31.46 20.89
C VAL A 282 11.84 -32.94 20.49
N LYS A 283 10.64 -33.56 20.39
CA LYS A 283 10.49 -34.97 19.99
C LYS A 283 10.97 -35.22 18.56
N SER A 284 10.85 -34.25 17.67
CA SER A 284 11.36 -34.35 16.29
C SER A 284 12.91 -34.19 16.20
N GLY A 285 13.60 -34.04 17.34
CA GLY A 285 15.05 -33.86 17.39
C GLY A 285 15.53 -32.41 17.36
N GLY A 286 14.63 -31.45 17.56
CA GLY A 286 14.96 -30.02 17.65
C GLY A 286 16.01 -29.72 18.73
N LYS A 287 16.96 -28.81 18.44
CA LYS A 287 18.13 -28.50 19.31
C LYS A 287 18.12 -27.10 19.88
N LEU A 288 17.24 -26.20 19.42
CA LEU A 288 17.18 -24.83 19.92
C LEU A 288 16.61 -24.81 21.34
N ILE A 289 16.97 -23.80 22.12
CA ILE A 289 16.22 -23.44 23.32
C ILE A 289 14.87 -22.84 22.90
N ARG A 290 13.86 -22.90 23.80
CA ARG A 290 12.48 -22.50 23.47
C ARG A 290 12.37 -21.08 22.92
N ALA A 291 13.10 -20.13 23.46
CA ALA A 291 13.09 -18.75 22.98
C ALA A 291 13.61 -18.61 21.54
N ASP A 292 14.69 -19.34 21.20
CA ASP A 292 15.23 -19.33 19.83
C ASP A 292 14.34 -20.07 18.84
N TRP A 293 13.70 -21.16 19.27
CA TRP A 293 12.70 -21.86 18.49
C TRP A 293 11.47 -20.96 18.18
N ARG A 294 10.98 -20.21 19.17
CA ARG A 294 9.92 -19.21 18.95
C ARG A 294 10.34 -18.15 17.93
N ARG A 295 11.56 -17.63 18.03
CA ARG A 295 12.10 -16.68 17.04
C ARG A 295 12.23 -17.29 15.65
N GLN A 296 12.69 -18.54 15.57
CA GLN A 296 12.80 -19.25 14.30
C GLN A 296 11.43 -19.38 13.62
N ASN A 297 10.37 -19.73 14.34
CA ASN A 297 9.02 -19.86 13.79
C ASN A 297 8.54 -18.53 13.17
N VAL A 298 8.82 -17.40 13.83
CA VAL A 298 8.48 -16.08 13.30
C VAL A 298 9.35 -15.74 12.09
N ASN A 299 10.66 -15.95 12.17
CA ASN A 299 11.60 -15.68 11.08
C ASN A 299 11.23 -16.44 9.80
N GLU A 300 10.88 -17.74 9.93
CA GLU A 300 10.45 -18.57 8.80
C GLU A 300 9.17 -18.05 8.14
N LEU A 301 8.19 -17.54 8.93
CA LEU A 301 7.01 -16.91 8.35
C LEU A 301 7.40 -15.67 7.54
N ILE A 302 8.22 -14.78 8.11
CA ILE A 302 8.64 -13.53 7.44
C ILE A 302 9.37 -13.83 6.11
N GLU A 303 10.34 -14.74 6.13
CA GLU A 303 11.05 -15.17 4.92
C GLU A 303 10.09 -15.71 3.84
N ARG A 304 9.17 -16.61 4.25
CA ARG A 304 8.21 -17.22 3.34
C ARG A 304 7.20 -16.22 2.77
N VAL A 305 6.77 -15.25 3.57
CA VAL A 305 5.86 -14.17 3.13
C VAL A 305 6.57 -13.31 2.11
N TYR A 306 7.79 -12.84 2.38
CA TYR A 306 8.60 -12.06 1.45
C TYR A 306 8.78 -12.78 0.10
N ALA A 307 9.28 -14.01 0.16
CA ALA A 307 9.51 -14.82 -1.05
C ALA A 307 8.19 -15.13 -1.80
N GLY A 308 7.11 -15.37 -1.06
CA GLY A 308 5.80 -15.66 -1.63
C GLY A 308 5.21 -14.48 -2.39
N ILE A 309 5.22 -13.30 -1.80
CA ILE A 309 4.71 -12.07 -2.41
C ILE A 309 5.42 -11.80 -3.74
N HIS A 310 6.76 -11.78 -3.75
CA HIS A 310 7.52 -11.44 -4.95
C HIS A 310 7.47 -12.50 -6.06
N ARG A 311 7.17 -13.76 -5.71
CA ARG A 311 6.88 -14.79 -6.70
C ARG A 311 5.52 -14.60 -7.38
N GLU A 312 4.51 -14.10 -6.65
CA GLU A 312 3.18 -13.84 -7.20
C GLU A 312 3.13 -12.51 -7.98
N LYS A 313 3.64 -11.42 -7.36
CA LYS A 313 3.69 -10.08 -7.95
C LYS A 313 4.95 -9.35 -7.50
N GLN A 314 5.94 -9.27 -8.38
CA GLN A 314 7.26 -8.73 -8.06
C GLN A 314 7.23 -7.27 -7.55
N TRP A 315 6.25 -6.48 -7.98
CA TRP A 315 6.15 -5.06 -7.62
C TRP A 315 5.46 -4.78 -6.29
N VAL A 316 4.80 -5.77 -5.68
CA VAL A 316 4.09 -5.58 -4.41
C VAL A 316 5.11 -5.50 -3.28
N LYS A 317 5.17 -4.35 -2.61
CA LYS A 317 6.09 -4.11 -1.49
C LYS A 317 5.68 -4.92 -0.26
N PHE A 318 6.62 -5.42 0.49
CA PHE A 318 6.37 -6.03 1.79
C PHE A 318 6.96 -5.18 2.91
N GLY A 319 6.12 -4.74 3.84
CA GLY A 319 6.49 -3.92 4.98
C GLY A 319 6.11 -4.53 6.32
N ILE A 320 6.87 -4.16 7.35
CA ILE A 320 6.64 -4.60 8.73
C ILE A 320 6.73 -3.39 9.65
N SER A 321 5.74 -3.23 10.55
CA SER A 321 5.78 -2.24 11.64
C SER A 321 6.03 -2.91 12.99
N PRO A 322 7.29 -3.19 13.33
CA PRO A 322 7.65 -3.79 14.59
C PRO A 322 7.58 -2.77 15.73
N PHE A 323 7.61 -3.25 16.97
CA PHE A 323 7.82 -2.37 18.13
C PHE A 323 9.08 -1.52 17.95
N GLY A 324 9.07 -0.27 18.38
CA GLY A 324 10.12 0.71 18.05
C GLY A 324 11.50 0.46 18.67
N LEU A 325 11.59 -0.39 19.70
CA LEU A 325 12.85 -0.70 20.40
C LEU A 325 13.49 -1.97 19.83
N GLY A 326 14.74 -1.88 19.40
CA GLY A 326 15.54 -3.01 18.94
C GLY A 326 16.00 -3.96 20.06
N ARG A 327 16.86 -4.91 19.70
CA ARG A 327 17.45 -5.90 20.63
C ARG A 327 18.19 -5.21 21.78
N PRO A 328 18.00 -5.67 23.04
CA PRO A 328 18.65 -5.04 24.20
C PRO A 328 20.16 -4.94 24.12
N ASP A 329 20.83 -5.98 23.59
CA ASP A 329 22.29 -6.06 23.44
C ASP A 329 22.87 -5.15 22.34
N ARG A 330 22.02 -4.54 21.51
CA ARG A 330 22.40 -3.67 20.37
C ARG A 330 21.95 -2.23 20.53
N ARG A 331 21.13 -1.94 21.54
CA ARG A 331 20.58 -0.60 21.77
C ARG A 331 21.67 0.43 22.06
N PRO A 332 21.49 1.69 21.63
CA PRO A 332 22.34 2.78 22.08
C PRO A 332 22.31 2.91 23.62
N SER A 333 23.41 3.40 24.20
CA SER A 333 23.45 3.71 25.63
C SER A 333 22.33 4.65 26.03
N GLY A 334 21.67 4.36 27.15
CA GLY A 334 20.53 5.14 27.66
C GLY A 334 19.17 4.76 27.07
N ILE A 335 19.11 3.93 26.03
CA ILE A 335 17.83 3.39 25.50
C ILE A 335 17.44 2.15 26.30
N ALA A 336 16.24 2.17 26.88
CA ALA A 336 15.69 1.10 27.70
C ALA A 336 14.20 0.89 27.46
N GLY A 337 13.67 -0.24 27.90
CA GLY A 337 12.25 -0.58 27.85
C GLY A 337 11.99 -1.97 27.26
N PHE A 338 10.78 -2.20 26.78
CA PHE A 338 10.27 -3.48 26.30
C PHE A 338 11.19 -4.10 25.24
N SER A 339 11.37 -5.43 25.29
CA SER A 339 12.15 -6.18 24.31
C SER A 339 11.23 -7.01 23.42
N GLN A 340 11.02 -6.58 22.19
CA GLN A 340 10.29 -7.39 21.19
C GLN A 340 11.04 -8.67 20.84
N TYR A 341 12.38 -8.64 20.86
CA TYR A 341 13.22 -9.79 20.61
C TYR A 341 12.99 -10.93 21.60
N ASP A 342 12.83 -10.57 22.91
CA ASP A 342 12.65 -11.55 23.98
C ASP A 342 11.18 -11.89 24.29
N LYS A 343 10.25 -10.96 24.00
CA LYS A 343 8.84 -11.09 24.40
C LYS A 343 7.90 -11.39 23.25
N LEU A 344 8.13 -10.80 22.05
CA LEU A 344 7.38 -11.08 20.84
C LEU A 344 8.12 -12.06 19.92
N TYR A 345 9.35 -12.42 20.29
CA TYR A 345 10.25 -13.28 19.53
C TYR A 345 10.50 -12.79 18.09
N ALA A 346 10.56 -11.46 17.93
CA ALA A 346 10.78 -10.76 16.67
C ALA A 346 12.26 -10.37 16.51
N ASP A 347 12.98 -11.03 15.61
CA ASP A 347 14.38 -10.73 15.28
C ASP A 347 14.44 -9.78 14.07
N VAL A 348 14.00 -8.53 14.28
CA VAL A 348 13.85 -7.51 13.23
C VAL A 348 15.18 -7.17 12.58
N GLU A 349 16.26 -7.13 13.35
CA GLU A 349 17.61 -6.90 12.87
C GLU A 349 18.09 -8.02 11.91
N LEU A 350 17.66 -9.27 12.16
CA LEU A 350 17.90 -10.37 11.22
C LEU A 350 17.15 -10.13 9.90
N TRP A 351 15.87 -9.74 9.97
CA TRP A 351 15.06 -9.52 8.76
C TRP A 351 15.64 -8.41 7.89
N LEU A 352 16.12 -7.31 8.49
CA LEU A 352 16.84 -6.24 7.79
C LEU A 352 18.14 -6.76 7.15
N ARG A 353 18.98 -7.50 7.89
CA ARG A 353 20.25 -8.06 7.36
C ARG A 353 20.01 -9.05 6.22
N LYS A 354 18.91 -9.81 6.27
CA LYS A 354 18.53 -10.76 5.22
C LYS A 354 17.81 -10.11 4.06
N GLY A 355 17.32 -8.87 4.24
CA GLY A 355 16.51 -8.17 3.24
C GLY A 355 15.14 -8.79 3.01
N TRP A 356 14.57 -9.44 4.04
CA TRP A 356 13.24 -10.08 3.97
C TRP A 356 12.07 -9.10 4.14
N LEU A 357 12.26 -7.86 3.75
CA LEU A 357 11.25 -6.82 3.68
C LEU A 357 11.69 -5.72 2.70
N ASP A 358 10.76 -4.94 2.19
CA ASP A 358 11.03 -3.80 1.32
C ASP A 358 11.03 -2.50 2.11
N TYR A 359 10.24 -2.43 3.19
CA TYR A 359 10.29 -1.31 4.10
C TYR A 359 10.07 -1.74 5.56
N LEU A 360 10.81 -1.11 6.45
CA LEU A 360 10.59 -1.20 7.89
C LEU A 360 9.90 0.06 8.38
N ALA A 361 8.84 -0.10 9.18
CA ALA A 361 8.09 0.99 9.79
C ALA A 361 8.11 0.90 11.32
N PRO A 362 9.27 1.11 11.97
CA PRO A 362 9.37 0.94 13.41
C PRO A 362 8.44 1.92 14.12
N GLN A 363 7.65 1.44 15.09
CA GLN A 363 6.69 2.25 15.85
C GLN A 363 7.44 3.14 16.86
N LEU A 364 7.92 4.31 16.39
CA LEU A 364 8.67 5.27 17.22
C LEU A 364 7.70 6.20 17.99
N TYR A 365 6.89 5.60 18.85
CA TYR A 365 5.74 6.25 19.50
C TYR A 365 6.12 7.04 20.76
N TRP A 366 7.28 7.71 20.76
CA TRP A 366 7.80 8.52 21.87
C TRP A 366 8.21 9.91 21.40
N PRO A 367 8.14 10.91 22.29
CA PRO A 367 8.63 12.25 22.00
C PRO A 367 10.15 12.29 21.71
N ILE A 368 10.57 13.33 21.01
CA ILE A 368 11.99 13.54 20.66
C ILE A 368 12.87 13.58 21.91
N ASP A 369 12.40 14.19 22.99
CA ASP A 369 13.15 14.43 24.23
C ASP A 369 12.97 13.35 25.31
N GLN A 370 12.18 12.30 25.06
CA GLN A 370 11.98 11.20 26.01
C GLN A 370 13.23 10.31 26.10
N ARG A 371 14.15 10.61 27.01
CA ARG A 371 15.50 10.01 27.08
C ARG A 371 15.58 8.48 26.94
N PRO A 372 14.77 7.65 27.67
CA PRO A 372 14.89 6.19 27.54
C PRO A 372 14.44 5.65 26.18
N GLN A 373 13.64 6.41 25.42
CA GLN A 373 13.14 6.04 24.09
C GLN A 373 13.21 7.23 23.12
N ALA A 374 14.25 8.07 23.20
CA ALA A 374 14.40 9.25 22.38
C ALA A 374 14.25 8.96 20.88
N PHE A 375 13.25 9.59 20.25
CA PHE A 375 12.87 9.36 18.85
C PHE A 375 14.06 9.38 17.90
N GLY A 376 14.91 10.42 17.98
CA GLY A 376 16.07 10.55 17.10
C GLY A 376 17.10 9.43 17.27
N MET A 377 17.37 9.00 18.51
CA MET A 377 18.29 7.91 18.78
C MET A 377 17.79 6.56 18.24
N LEU A 378 16.47 6.34 18.33
CA LEU A 378 15.85 5.14 17.80
C LEU A 378 15.82 5.13 16.26
N LEU A 379 15.54 6.28 15.65
CA LEU A 379 15.63 6.44 14.20
C LEU A 379 17.05 6.15 13.70
N ASP A 380 18.07 6.74 14.33
CA ASP A 380 19.48 6.52 13.99
C ASP A 380 19.91 5.05 14.22
N TYR A 381 19.37 4.39 15.26
CA TYR A 381 19.57 2.96 15.49
C TYR A 381 19.06 2.13 14.30
N TRP A 382 17.80 2.29 13.90
CA TRP A 382 17.21 1.51 12.81
C TRP A 382 17.88 1.80 11.46
N LEU A 383 18.29 3.05 11.20
CA LEU A 383 19.07 3.40 10.01
C LEU A 383 20.42 2.68 9.97
N ARG A 384 21.08 2.51 11.10
CA ARG A 384 22.37 1.78 11.21
C ARG A 384 22.19 0.27 11.02
N GLU A 385 21.10 -0.32 11.53
CA GLU A 385 20.79 -1.74 11.35
C GLU A 385 20.36 -2.10 9.91
N ASN A 386 20.01 -1.12 9.10
CA ASN A 386 19.49 -1.28 7.74
C ASN A 386 20.59 -1.50 6.69
N THR A 387 21.31 -2.61 6.80
CA THR A 387 22.49 -2.92 5.95
C THR A 387 22.14 -3.26 4.50
N GLN A 388 20.89 -3.59 4.19
CA GLN A 388 20.41 -3.89 2.84
C GLN A 388 19.79 -2.66 2.16
N SER A 389 19.90 -1.48 2.75
CA SER A 389 19.35 -0.23 2.22
C SER A 389 17.88 -0.30 1.85
N ARG A 390 17.08 -1.04 2.62
CA ARG A 390 15.62 -1.07 2.49
C ARG A 390 15.03 0.27 2.94
N HIS A 391 13.81 0.57 2.53
CA HIS A 391 13.15 1.77 3.03
C HIS A 391 12.95 1.69 4.55
N LEU A 392 13.17 2.81 5.23
CA LEU A 392 12.90 2.97 6.65
C LEU A 392 11.97 4.16 6.84
N TRP A 393 10.69 3.88 7.07
CA TRP A 393 9.63 4.86 7.20
C TRP A 393 9.08 4.83 8.62
N ALA A 394 9.49 5.81 9.43
CA ALA A 394 9.18 5.81 10.86
C ALA A 394 7.67 5.87 11.13
N GLY A 395 7.18 5.00 12.01
CA GLY A 395 5.83 5.09 12.56
C GLY A 395 5.71 6.23 13.58
N LEU A 396 4.78 7.16 13.37
CA LEU A 396 4.53 8.33 14.20
C LEU A 396 3.21 8.17 14.96
N TYR A 397 3.20 8.48 16.27
CA TYR A 397 2.00 8.36 17.09
C TYR A 397 1.11 9.61 17.00
N THR A 398 0.55 9.88 15.83
CA THR A 398 -0.29 11.05 15.57
C THR A 398 -1.57 11.05 16.40
N SER A 399 -2.13 9.87 16.71
CA SER A 399 -3.31 9.74 17.60
C SER A 399 -3.06 10.16 19.05
N ARG A 400 -1.78 10.40 19.43
CA ARG A 400 -1.46 10.98 20.74
C ARG A 400 -1.83 12.46 20.84
N ILE A 401 -2.14 13.08 19.71
CA ILE A 401 -2.86 14.34 19.65
C ILE A 401 -4.34 14.04 19.90
N ASP A 402 -4.77 14.15 21.15
CA ASP A 402 -6.10 13.78 21.63
C ASP A 402 -6.69 14.84 22.57
N GLY A 403 -7.83 14.53 23.21
CA GLY A 403 -8.48 15.40 24.20
C GLY A 403 -7.97 15.26 25.64
N THR A 404 -6.97 14.40 25.88
CA THR A 404 -6.50 14.11 27.25
C THR A 404 -5.48 15.14 27.75
N ALA A 405 -5.27 15.18 29.07
CA ALA A 405 -4.24 16.04 29.68
C ALA A 405 -2.80 15.65 29.27
N LYS A 406 -2.60 14.41 28.77
CA LYS A 406 -1.29 13.92 28.30
C LYS A 406 -1.17 14.00 26.77
N SER A 407 -2.07 14.72 26.11
CA SER A 407 -2.06 14.90 24.65
C SER A 407 -0.81 15.64 24.18
N TRP A 408 -0.24 15.16 23.08
CA TRP A 408 0.85 15.90 22.42
C TRP A 408 0.33 17.17 21.73
N LEU A 409 1.27 18.08 21.46
CA LEU A 409 1.03 19.20 20.56
C LEU A 409 1.33 18.76 19.11
N PRO A 410 0.65 19.32 18.10
CA PRO A 410 0.96 19.07 16.69
C PRO A 410 2.44 19.30 16.34
N GLN A 411 3.07 20.23 17.05
CA GLN A 411 4.49 20.58 16.85
C GLN A 411 5.42 19.39 17.06
N GLU A 412 5.10 18.45 17.97
CA GLU A 412 5.89 17.25 18.18
C GLU A 412 5.99 16.41 16.89
N ILE A 413 4.85 16.09 16.26
CA ILE A 413 4.81 15.34 15.01
C ILE A 413 5.51 16.09 13.86
N VAL A 414 5.28 17.41 13.75
CA VAL A 414 5.97 18.25 12.75
C VAL A 414 7.49 18.23 12.95
N SER A 415 7.95 18.24 14.20
CA SER A 415 9.39 18.19 14.53
C SER A 415 9.99 16.82 14.22
N GLN A 416 9.26 15.74 14.49
CA GLN A 416 9.67 14.38 14.12
C GLN A 416 9.83 14.23 12.59
N ILE A 417 8.88 14.74 11.78
CA ILE A 417 8.98 14.75 10.31
C ILE A 417 10.21 15.55 9.85
N LYS A 418 10.47 16.71 10.44
CA LYS A 418 11.66 17.50 10.11
C LYS A 418 12.95 16.76 10.44
N LEU A 419 13.00 16.05 11.56
CA LEU A 419 14.15 15.23 11.95
C LEU A 419 14.37 14.06 11.00
N ILE A 420 13.29 13.39 10.53
CA ILE A 420 13.37 12.36 9.49
C ILE A 420 13.98 12.94 8.21
N ARG A 421 13.52 14.10 7.76
CA ARG A 421 14.04 14.78 6.55
C ARG A 421 15.50 15.18 6.69
N GLU A 422 15.93 15.61 7.87
CA GLU A 422 17.33 15.89 8.16
C GLU A 422 18.20 14.62 7.97
N ARG A 423 17.76 13.47 8.48
CA ARG A 423 18.45 12.18 8.28
C ARG A 423 18.43 11.76 6.80
N ALA A 424 17.35 12.04 6.10
CA ALA A 424 17.20 11.74 4.68
C ALA A 424 18.17 12.49 3.75
N LEU A 425 18.79 13.58 4.20
CA LEU A 425 19.83 14.28 3.46
C LEU A 425 21.07 13.40 3.25
N ASN A 426 21.41 12.57 4.25
CA ASN A 426 22.58 11.70 4.24
C ASN A 426 22.23 10.21 4.01
N ASN A 427 20.95 9.85 4.14
CA ASN A 427 20.48 8.48 4.00
C ASN A 427 19.13 8.44 3.27
N ALA A 428 19.14 8.20 1.97
CA ALA A 428 17.94 8.20 1.14
C ALA A 428 16.87 7.16 1.54
N THR A 429 17.21 6.17 2.38
CA THR A 429 16.25 5.17 2.88
C THR A 429 15.28 5.75 3.91
N ALA A 430 15.65 6.87 4.58
CA ALA A 430 14.85 7.55 5.59
C ALA A 430 13.80 8.52 5.02
N ARG A 431 13.41 8.36 3.75
CA ARG A 431 12.47 9.29 3.08
C ARG A 431 11.02 8.86 3.29
N GLY A 432 10.51 9.03 4.50
CA GLY A 432 9.08 8.82 4.76
C GLY A 432 8.72 8.48 6.19
N GLU A 433 7.42 8.58 6.44
CA GLU A 433 6.78 8.30 7.72
C GLU A 433 5.36 7.76 7.53
N ILE A 434 4.83 7.16 8.60
CA ILE A 434 3.48 6.59 8.63
C ILE A 434 2.77 7.02 9.90
N HIS A 435 1.61 7.66 9.77
CA HIS A 435 0.84 8.19 10.90
C HIS A 435 -0.09 7.13 11.51
N PHE A 436 0.07 6.84 12.80
CA PHE A 436 -0.90 6.06 13.55
C PHE A 436 -1.82 7.00 14.33
N SER A 437 -3.10 7.18 13.94
CA SER A 437 -3.74 6.61 12.79
C SER A 437 -4.58 7.67 12.07
N MET A 438 -5.28 7.26 11.02
CA MET A 438 -6.03 8.16 10.13
C MET A 438 -7.10 8.98 10.85
N ILE A 439 -7.74 8.47 11.91
CA ILE A 439 -8.78 9.19 12.67
C ILE A 439 -8.29 10.55 13.20
N ALA A 440 -7.05 10.66 13.63
CA ALA A 440 -6.50 11.92 14.11
C ALA A 440 -6.44 12.99 13.00
N LEU A 441 -6.19 12.55 11.77
CA LEU A 441 -6.15 13.40 10.57
C LEU A 441 -7.55 13.73 10.06
N MET A 442 -8.49 12.77 10.14
CA MET A 442 -9.90 12.97 9.79
C MET A 442 -10.57 14.03 10.69
N GLU A 443 -10.33 13.93 11.98
CA GLU A 443 -10.86 14.88 12.97
C GLU A 443 -10.07 16.19 13.02
N ASN A 444 -8.99 16.32 12.28
CA ASN A 444 -8.10 17.48 12.29
C ASN A 444 -7.71 17.91 13.72
N ARG A 445 -7.37 16.94 14.58
CA ARG A 445 -7.15 17.14 16.02
C ARG A 445 -6.12 18.24 16.24
N LYS A 446 -6.48 19.24 17.05
CA LYS A 446 -5.66 20.46 17.28
C LYS A 446 -5.11 21.08 15.99
N ARG A 447 -5.84 20.97 14.88
CA ARG A 447 -5.47 21.50 13.56
C ARG A 447 -4.21 20.88 12.95
N ILE A 448 -3.91 19.61 13.25
CA ILE A 448 -2.70 18.94 12.75
C ILE A 448 -2.63 18.91 11.21
N GLY A 449 -3.76 18.76 10.52
CA GLY A 449 -3.82 18.79 9.06
C GLY A 449 -3.41 20.15 8.49
N ASP A 450 -3.82 21.25 9.14
CA ASP A 450 -3.43 22.61 8.75
C ASP A 450 -1.92 22.82 8.96
N GLU A 451 -1.38 22.32 10.07
CA GLU A 451 0.06 22.34 10.35
C GLU A 451 0.85 21.54 9.30
N PHE A 452 0.34 20.40 8.86
CA PHE A 452 0.98 19.61 7.81
C PHE A 452 1.01 20.37 6.48
N LYS A 453 -0.10 20.93 6.04
CA LYS A 453 -0.19 21.71 4.80
C LYS A 453 0.70 22.95 4.83
N ALA A 454 0.78 23.62 5.96
CA ALA A 454 1.58 24.83 6.10
C ALA A 454 3.09 24.56 6.22
N LYS A 455 3.52 23.46 6.87
CA LYS A 455 4.90 23.30 7.32
C LYS A 455 5.67 22.14 6.71
N VAL A 456 4.98 21.03 6.37
CA VAL A 456 5.66 19.78 5.97
C VAL A 456 5.10 19.15 4.70
N TYR A 457 3.81 19.26 4.40
CA TYR A 457 3.16 18.64 3.23
C TYR A 457 2.54 19.69 2.28
N SER A 458 3.19 20.83 2.12
CA SER A 458 2.70 21.95 1.27
C SER A 458 2.62 21.57 -0.22
N VAL A 459 3.43 20.63 -0.67
CA VAL A 459 3.45 20.11 -2.05
C VAL A 459 3.36 18.59 -2.04
N PRO A 460 2.80 17.95 -3.08
CA PRO A 460 2.81 16.50 -3.23
C PRO A 460 4.23 15.93 -3.27
N ALA A 461 4.36 14.62 -3.02
CA ALA A 461 5.60 13.88 -3.20
C ALA A 461 5.30 12.54 -3.88
N LEU A 462 6.25 12.05 -4.68
CA LEU A 462 6.25 10.68 -5.17
C LEU A 462 6.73 9.73 -4.07
N VAL A 463 6.23 8.51 -4.10
CA VAL A 463 6.80 7.43 -3.28
C VAL A 463 8.26 7.20 -3.71
N PRO A 464 9.21 7.00 -2.78
CA PRO A 464 10.59 6.67 -3.10
C PRO A 464 10.68 5.40 -3.96
N ALA A 465 11.55 5.41 -4.97
CA ALA A 465 11.75 4.25 -5.85
C ALA A 465 12.30 3.04 -5.07
N THR A 466 11.86 1.84 -5.44
CA THR A 466 12.25 0.55 -4.85
C THR A 466 13.14 -0.24 -5.84
N PRO A 467 14.39 0.17 -6.06
CA PRO A 467 15.22 -0.30 -7.18
C PRO A 467 15.67 -1.77 -7.04
N TRP A 468 15.53 -2.39 -5.88
CA TRP A 468 15.80 -3.83 -5.70
C TRP A 468 14.66 -4.72 -6.21
N LEU A 469 13.44 -4.18 -6.39
CA LEU A 469 12.34 -4.90 -7.02
C LEU A 469 12.40 -4.77 -8.55
N ASP A 470 12.61 -3.56 -9.07
CA ASP A 470 12.77 -3.30 -10.51
C ASP A 470 13.44 -1.95 -10.71
N ARG A 471 14.27 -1.84 -11.75
CA ARG A 471 14.98 -0.61 -12.17
C ARG A 471 14.55 -0.11 -13.53
N THR A 472 13.65 -0.81 -14.20
CA THR A 472 13.20 -0.44 -15.55
C THR A 472 12.17 0.67 -15.47
N ALA A 473 12.50 1.84 -15.98
CA ALA A 473 11.57 2.96 -16.05
C ALA A 473 10.47 2.71 -17.10
N PRO A 474 9.27 3.28 -16.95
CA PRO A 474 8.27 3.32 -18.01
C PRO A 474 8.77 4.17 -19.20
N ALA A 475 8.14 4.00 -20.37
CA ALA A 475 8.42 4.82 -21.52
C ALA A 475 7.94 6.27 -21.30
N THR A 476 8.58 7.21 -21.99
CA THR A 476 8.18 8.62 -22.00
C THR A 476 6.73 8.77 -22.45
N PRO A 477 5.87 9.48 -21.69
CA PRO A 477 4.48 9.69 -22.09
C PRO A 477 4.36 10.61 -23.31
N GLN A 478 3.26 10.47 -24.04
CA GLN A 478 2.88 11.46 -25.05
C GLN A 478 1.96 12.49 -24.42
N VAL A 479 2.19 13.77 -24.71
CA VAL A 479 1.44 14.86 -24.09
C VAL A 479 0.87 15.78 -25.17
N VAL A 480 -0.44 16.05 -25.05
CA VAL A 480 -1.15 16.99 -25.92
C VAL A 480 -1.74 18.10 -25.07
N LEU A 481 -1.50 19.34 -25.46
CA LEU A 481 -2.15 20.50 -24.87
C LEU A 481 -3.28 21.00 -25.77
N GLU A 482 -4.48 21.09 -25.19
CA GLU A 482 -5.63 21.74 -25.79
C GLU A 482 -5.82 23.12 -25.13
N ARG A 483 -5.83 24.18 -25.94
CA ARG A 483 -6.07 25.53 -25.44
C ARG A 483 -7.54 25.89 -25.53
N GLY A 484 -8.12 26.29 -24.40
CA GLY A 484 -9.46 26.83 -24.24
C GLY A 484 -9.43 27.96 -23.22
N HIS A 485 -10.48 28.10 -22.43
CA HIS A 485 -10.49 28.99 -21.27
C HIS A 485 -9.45 28.56 -20.21
N ASN A 486 -9.28 27.24 -20.05
CA ASN A 486 -8.14 26.61 -19.37
C ASN A 486 -7.27 25.85 -20.38
N ILE A 487 -6.09 25.43 -19.97
CA ILE A 487 -5.21 24.58 -20.75
C ILE A 487 -5.44 23.15 -20.28
N ARG A 488 -6.06 22.34 -21.15
CA ARG A 488 -6.25 20.91 -20.89
C ARG A 488 -5.04 20.13 -21.34
N LEU A 489 -4.45 19.39 -20.41
CA LEU A 489 -3.35 18.48 -20.64
C LEU A 489 -3.91 17.07 -20.81
N LYS A 490 -3.73 16.44 -21.97
CA LYS A 490 -4.01 15.03 -22.21
C LYS A 490 -2.70 14.27 -22.25
N ILE A 491 -2.57 13.26 -21.40
CA ILE A 491 -1.36 12.47 -21.26
C ILE A 491 -1.70 11.03 -21.63
N VAL A 492 -1.02 10.50 -22.63
CA VAL A 492 -1.10 9.11 -23.06
C VAL A 492 0.15 8.39 -22.53
N PRO A 493 0.01 7.29 -21.76
CA PRO A 493 1.15 6.50 -21.34
C PRO A 493 1.99 6.05 -22.55
N GLY A 494 3.31 6.01 -22.38
CA GLY A 494 4.20 5.41 -23.39
C GLY A 494 3.98 3.90 -23.51
N ALA A 495 4.38 3.31 -24.64
CA ALA A 495 4.26 1.87 -24.86
C ALA A 495 5.17 1.08 -23.90
N GLY A 496 4.71 -0.08 -23.42
CA GLY A 496 5.47 -1.00 -22.57
C GLY A 496 5.00 -0.98 -21.12
N LYS A 497 5.90 -0.72 -20.16
CA LYS A 497 5.60 -0.78 -18.73
C LYS A 497 4.56 0.27 -18.33
N ALA A 498 3.53 -0.16 -17.62
CA ALA A 498 2.42 0.69 -17.20
C ALA A 498 2.89 1.80 -16.24
N ALA A 499 2.39 3.02 -16.47
CA ALA A 499 2.50 4.11 -15.51
C ALA A 499 1.42 3.96 -14.43
N ALA A 500 1.76 4.21 -13.18
CA ALA A 500 0.81 4.38 -12.06
C ALA A 500 0.44 5.86 -11.87
N LEU A 501 1.40 6.74 -12.10
CA LEU A 501 1.26 8.19 -11.92
C LEU A 501 1.96 8.95 -13.06
N PHE A 502 1.54 10.21 -13.24
CA PHE A 502 2.30 11.21 -13.97
C PHE A 502 2.77 12.30 -13.00
N ALA A 503 4.05 12.62 -13.07
CA ALA A 503 4.65 13.76 -12.39
C ALA A 503 4.60 14.97 -13.34
N ILE A 504 4.04 16.08 -12.88
CA ILE A 504 3.77 17.26 -13.70
C ILE A 504 4.38 18.48 -13.03
N TRP A 505 5.16 19.24 -13.78
CA TRP A 505 5.65 20.54 -13.39
C TRP A 505 5.05 21.60 -14.32
N ALA A 506 4.45 22.62 -13.75
CA ALA A 506 3.93 23.77 -14.46
C ALA A 506 4.70 25.03 -14.03
N ARG A 507 5.06 25.90 -15.00
CA ARG A 507 5.71 27.18 -14.72
C ARG A 507 4.84 28.32 -15.25
N TYR A 508 4.62 29.29 -14.39
CA TYR A 508 3.86 30.49 -14.69
C TYR A 508 4.75 31.72 -14.63
N GLY A 509 4.68 32.59 -15.66
CA GLY A 509 5.52 33.76 -15.77
C GLY A 509 6.86 33.52 -16.46
N PRO A 510 7.74 34.53 -16.51
CA PRO A 510 9.05 34.48 -17.19
C PRO A 510 9.97 33.42 -16.55
N ALA A 511 10.82 32.79 -17.37
CA ALA A 511 11.74 31.74 -16.92
C ALA A 511 12.68 32.19 -15.79
N GLU A 512 13.13 33.43 -15.89
CA GLU A 512 14.17 34.00 -15.01
C GLU A 512 13.64 34.30 -13.59
N SER A 513 12.31 34.49 -13.42
CA SER A 513 11.71 34.93 -12.15
C SER A 513 10.66 33.97 -11.60
N SER A 514 10.28 32.91 -12.31
CA SER A 514 9.20 32.02 -11.94
C SER A 514 9.68 30.65 -11.46
N GLN A 515 8.92 30.09 -10.50
CA GLN A 515 9.21 28.78 -9.94
C GLN A 515 8.32 27.70 -10.57
N TRP A 516 8.83 26.47 -10.65
CA TRP A 516 8.08 25.29 -11.03
C TRP A 516 7.12 24.86 -9.92
N GLN A 517 5.86 24.69 -10.27
CA GLN A 517 4.84 24.11 -9.40
C GLN A 517 4.71 22.61 -9.71
N PHE A 518 4.89 21.78 -8.71
CA PHE A 518 4.83 20.32 -8.82
C PHE A 518 3.45 19.78 -8.46
N SER A 519 2.94 18.86 -9.25
CA SER A 519 1.70 18.11 -9.01
C SER A 519 1.81 16.68 -9.50
N THR A 520 0.86 15.82 -9.10
CA THR A 520 0.75 14.43 -9.52
C THR A 520 -0.64 14.13 -10.05
N LEU A 521 -0.72 13.31 -11.10
CA LEU A 521 -1.96 12.83 -11.71
C LEU A 521 -1.94 11.31 -11.75
N ALA A 522 -3.03 10.68 -11.32
CA ALA A 522 -3.19 9.23 -11.41
C ALA A 522 -3.26 8.76 -12.87
N SER A 523 -2.61 7.63 -13.17
CA SER A 523 -2.79 6.90 -14.42
C SER A 523 -3.75 5.75 -14.15
N THR A 524 -5.04 5.94 -14.45
CA THR A 524 -6.04 4.93 -14.16
C THR A 524 -6.16 3.91 -15.28
N PRO A 525 -6.26 2.59 -14.98
CA PRO A 525 -6.45 1.55 -16.00
C PRO A 525 -7.76 1.70 -16.79
N LYS A 526 -8.72 2.46 -16.25
CA LYS A 526 -10.06 2.66 -16.84
C LYS A 526 -10.04 3.66 -18.00
N SER A 527 -8.95 4.41 -18.21
CA SER A 527 -8.82 5.42 -19.27
C SER A 527 -7.52 5.26 -20.03
N ALA A 528 -7.60 5.27 -21.36
CA ALA A 528 -6.42 5.28 -22.23
C ALA A 528 -5.63 6.59 -22.14
N THR A 529 -6.20 7.64 -21.54
CA THR A 529 -5.59 8.96 -21.36
C THR A 529 -5.88 9.48 -19.96
N ALA A 530 -4.89 10.12 -19.34
CA ALA A 530 -5.08 10.92 -18.14
C ALA A 530 -5.27 12.40 -18.55
N GLU A 531 -6.22 13.09 -17.93
CA GLU A 531 -6.50 14.49 -18.25
C GLU A 531 -6.43 15.35 -17.00
N VAL A 532 -5.85 16.54 -17.14
CA VAL A 532 -5.82 17.57 -16.10
C VAL A 532 -5.96 18.95 -16.71
N ASP A 533 -6.80 19.79 -16.10
CA ASP A 533 -6.92 21.19 -16.46
C ASP A 533 -5.90 22.02 -15.68
N LEU A 534 -5.00 22.66 -16.40
CA LEU A 534 -4.08 23.65 -15.85
C LEU A 534 -4.69 25.05 -16.04
N ARG A 535 -4.51 25.91 -15.06
CA ARG A 535 -4.91 27.31 -15.22
C ARG A 535 -4.09 27.94 -16.33
N ALA A 536 -4.72 28.71 -17.22
CA ALA A 536 -4.00 29.43 -18.25
C ALA A 536 -3.14 30.57 -17.66
N ALA A 537 -3.58 31.13 -16.54
CA ALA A 537 -2.86 32.13 -15.76
C ALA A 537 -3.14 31.99 -14.28
N THR A 538 -2.22 32.43 -13.45
CA THR A 538 -2.30 32.53 -11.97
C THR A 538 -1.76 33.91 -11.56
N ASP A 539 -1.75 34.21 -10.27
CA ASP A 539 -1.12 35.44 -9.74
C ASP A 539 0.39 35.50 -10.07
N ALA A 540 1.02 34.35 -10.37
CA ALA A 540 2.42 34.27 -10.82
C ALA A 540 2.60 34.50 -12.33
N GLY A 541 1.52 34.74 -13.10
CA GLY A 541 1.55 35.01 -14.53
C GLY A 541 0.90 33.92 -15.39
N VAL A 542 1.17 34.00 -16.72
CA VAL A 542 0.65 33.05 -17.72
C VAL A 542 1.47 31.77 -17.72
N LEU A 543 0.85 30.62 -18.02
CA LEU A 543 1.55 29.34 -18.18
C LEU A 543 2.56 29.39 -19.34
N THR A 544 3.83 29.20 -19.02
CA THR A 544 4.95 29.31 -20.00
C THR A 544 5.61 27.97 -20.31
N ALA A 545 5.56 27.00 -19.39
CA ALA A 545 6.11 25.67 -19.63
C ALA A 545 5.41 24.59 -18.80
N VAL A 546 5.39 23.38 -19.35
CA VAL A 546 4.92 22.17 -18.65
C VAL A 546 5.91 21.04 -18.91
N VAL A 547 6.32 20.33 -17.86
CA VAL A 547 7.14 19.13 -17.96
C VAL A 547 6.34 17.96 -17.39
N VAL A 548 6.41 16.80 -18.05
CA VAL A 548 5.70 15.59 -17.63
C VAL A 548 6.65 14.41 -17.68
N SER A 549 6.55 13.52 -16.68
CA SER A 549 7.12 12.18 -16.71
C SER A 549 6.12 11.15 -16.21
N ALA A 550 6.28 9.90 -16.63
CA ALA A 550 5.51 8.75 -16.14
C ALA A 550 6.26 8.10 -14.98
N VAL A 551 5.53 7.65 -13.97
CA VAL A 551 6.08 6.95 -12.80
C VAL A 551 5.37 5.61 -12.65
N ASP A 552 6.12 4.52 -12.51
CA ASP A 552 5.57 3.18 -12.30
C ASP A 552 5.26 2.88 -10.82
N ARG A 553 4.72 1.66 -10.55
CA ARG A 553 4.33 1.22 -9.20
C ARG A 553 5.50 1.02 -8.22
N VAL A 554 6.73 0.90 -8.71
CA VAL A 554 7.92 0.81 -7.87
C VAL A 554 8.70 2.13 -7.82
N GLY A 555 8.11 3.20 -8.34
CA GLY A 555 8.63 4.56 -8.25
C GLY A 555 9.69 4.93 -9.30
N ASN A 556 9.95 4.09 -10.32
CA ASN A 556 10.83 4.48 -11.43
C ASN A 556 10.17 5.55 -12.28
N GLU A 557 10.93 6.58 -12.64
CA GLU A 557 10.49 7.74 -13.44
C GLU A 557 11.04 7.65 -14.86
N SER A 558 10.18 7.86 -15.85
CA SER A 558 10.56 7.92 -17.27
C SER A 558 11.41 9.14 -17.57
N PRO A 559 12.07 9.20 -18.73
CA PRO A 559 12.54 10.47 -19.26
C PRO A 559 11.40 11.50 -19.31
N ARG A 560 11.76 12.78 -19.13
CA ARG A 560 10.81 13.89 -19.06
C ARG A 560 10.53 14.43 -20.46
N ILE A 561 9.29 14.89 -20.68
CA ILE A 561 8.90 15.63 -21.88
C ILE A 561 8.57 17.07 -21.49
N LEU A 562 9.09 18.04 -22.26
CA LEU A 562 8.89 19.47 -22.05
C LEU A 562 8.00 20.05 -23.14
N TRP A 563 6.98 20.81 -22.75
CA TRP A 563 6.28 21.77 -23.60
C TRP A 563 6.62 23.20 -23.15
N GLN A 564 6.91 24.09 -24.12
CA GLN A 564 7.09 25.52 -23.89
C GLN A 564 6.09 26.31 -24.73
N ALA A 565 5.53 27.36 -24.14
CA ALA A 565 4.70 28.28 -24.88
C ALA A 565 5.55 28.93 -26.00
N PRO A 566 4.99 29.08 -27.22
CA PRO A 566 5.67 29.86 -28.28
C PRO A 566 6.03 31.24 -27.74
N LYS A 567 7.29 31.67 -27.94
CA LYS A 567 7.67 33.05 -27.63
C LYS A 567 6.78 33.98 -28.46
N LEU A 568 6.08 34.88 -27.81
CA LEU A 568 5.39 35.95 -28.51
C LEU A 568 6.46 36.75 -29.26
N PRO A 569 6.25 37.14 -30.55
CA PRO A 569 7.13 38.07 -31.20
C PRO A 569 7.21 39.35 -30.36
N PRO A 570 8.37 40.01 -30.31
CA PRO A 570 8.48 41.30 -29.63
C PRO A 570 7.36 42.21 -30.11
N ALA A 571 6.67 42.87 -29.21
CA ALA A 571 5.71 43.90 -29.56
C ALA A 571 6.44 44.97 -30.36
N ASN A 572 6.06 45.14 -31.63
CA ASN A 572 6.59 46.21 -32.50
C ASN A 572 6.17 47.58 -31.95
#